data_09dcd69af39f3a272a37a0fb52e6924e
#
_entry.id   09dcd69af39f3a272a37a0fb52e6924e
#
_cell.length_a   1.000
_cell.length_b   1.000
_cell.length_c   1.000
_cell.angle_alpha   90.00
_cell.angle_beta   90.00
_cell.angle_gamma   90.00
#
_symmetry.space_group_name_H-M   'P 1'
#
loop_
_entity.id
_entity.type
_entity.pdbx_description
1 polymer ?
#
loop_
_entity_poly.entity_id
_entity_poly.type
_entity_poly.pdbx_seq_one_letter_code
_entity_poly.pdbx_strand_id
1 'polypeptide(L)'
;MVFIQKRIYVYINLMNLYQNKVLVAMPNMVDSFFSKSVVVITKETSETVEGIILNKPVSQVKLSSLSFEENETAQQEKILKKLISQSGRLFFGGPVDFSTASFLDVGSSKDRLSFDEIVIARDFSFFQKVLFGENKNQRLYFGKSVWGRGQLFEEIASGDWLLKDFDPQTINMEAKIMWEFLISSLGLETYTFIGEGGRS
;
A
#
# COMPACT_ATOMS: atom_id res chain seq x y z
N MET A 1 -32.40 -12.49 24.63
CA MET A 1 -31.57 -13.19 23.62
C MET A 1 -31.44 -12.40 22.31
N VAL A 2 -32.47 -11.86 21.72
CA VAL A 2 -32.46 -11.11 20.45
C VAL A 2 -31.65 -9.82 20.54
N PHE A 3 -31.63 -9.09 21.66
CA PHE A 3 -30.87 -7.85 21.85
C PHE A 3 -29.36 -8.07 21.93
N ILE A 4 -28.92 -9.20 22.49
CA ILE A 4 -27.47 -9.51 22.56
C ILE A 4 -26.97 -9.92 21.17
N GLN A 5 -27.73 -10.69 20.40
CA GLN A 5 -27.37 -11.05 19.03
C GLN A 5 -27.27 -9.82 18.09
N LYS A 6 -28.22 -8.87 18.19
CA LYS A 6 -28.15 -7.62 17.43
C LYS A 6 -26.92 -6.77 17.81
N ARG A 7 -26.57 -6.71 19.10
CA ARG A 7 -25.40 -5.95 19.56
C ARG A 7 -24.09 -6.59 19.13
N ILE A 8 -24.00 -7.92 19.15
CA ILE A 8 -22.85 -8.68 18.64
C ILE A 8 -22.72 -8.52 17.12
N TYR A 9 -23.83 -8.58 16.38
CA TYR A 9 -23.83 -8.40 14.93
C TYR A 9 -23.40 -6.99 14.49
N VAL A 10 -23.85 -5.96 15.20
CA VAL A 10 -23.41 -4.58 15.00
C VAL A 10 -21.93 -4.43 15.36
N TYR A 11 -21.46 -5.07 16.44
CA TYR A 11 -20.06 -5.01 16.87
C TYR A 11 -19.13 -5.75 15.88
N ILE A 12 -19.53 -6.89 15.37
CA ILE A 12 -18.78 -7.65 14.36
C ILE A 12 -18.73 -6.88 13.03
N ASN A 13 -19.83 -6.26 12.60
CA ASN A 13 -19.84 -5.42 11.40
C ASN A 13 -19.00 -4.13 11.55
N LEU A 14 -18.94 -3.57 12.76
CA LEU A 14 -18.02 -2.46 13.05
C LEU A 14 -16.56 -2.89 13.08
N MET A 15 -16.27 -4.15 13.41
CA MET A 15 -14.90 -4.69 13.48
C MET A 15 -14.30 -5.05 12.12
N ASN A 16 -15.12 -5.16 11.05
CA ASN A 16 -14.67 -5.55 9.71
C ASN A 16 -15.06 -4.52 8.64
N LEU A 17 -15.11 -3.24 9.02
CA LEU A 17 -15.54 -2.16 8.12
C LEU A 17 -14.62 -1.97 6.92
N TYR A 18 -13.32 -2.15 7.14
CA TYR A 18 -12.27 -1.91 6.15
C TYR A 18 -11.70 -3.20 5.55
N GLN A 19 -12.08 -4.36 6.06
CA GLN A 19 -11.57 -5.64 5.56
C GLN A 19 -11.99 -5.86 4.09
N ASN A 20 -11.06 -6.35 3.27
CA ASN A 20 -11.24 -6.52 1.83
C ASN A 20 -11.57 -5.22 1.08
N LYS A 21 -11.09 -4.09 1.57
CA LYS A 21 -11.24 -2.79 0.94
C LYS A 21 -9.91 -2.25 0.45
N VAL A 22 -10.01 -1.32 -0.50
CA VAL A 22 -8.92 -0.44 -0.89
C VAL A 22 -9.29 1.01 -0.62
N LEU A 23 -8.29 1.77 -0.23
CA LEU A 23 -8.34 3.23 -0.18
C LEU A 23 -7.71 3.75 -1.46
N VAL A 24 -8.43 4.60 -2.16
CA VAL A 24 -7.93 5.32 -3.33
C VAL A 24 -7.79 6.78 -2.95
N ALA A 25 -6.57 7.31 -3.01
CA ALA A 25 -6.32 8.71 -2.67
C ALA A 25 -7.12 9.63 -3.61
N MET A 26 -7.83 10.59 -3.06
CA MET A 26 -8.58 11.54 -3.87
C MET A 26 -7.64 12.53 -4.57
N PRO A 27 -8.03 13.12 -5.73
CA PRO A 27 -7.16 13.99 -6.51
C PRO A 27 -6.63 15.23 -5.77
N ASN A 28 -7.35 15.68 -4.76
CA ASN A 28 -6.99 16.83 -3.91
C ASN A 28 -6.02 16.48 -2.77
N MET A 29 -5.67 15.19 -2.58
CA MET A 29 -4.73 14.79 -1.54
C MET A 29 -3.34 15.36 -1.80
N VAL A 30 -2.86 16.18 -0.87
CA VAL A 30 -1.56 16.88 -0.97
C VAL A 30 -0.42 16.15 -0.24
N ASP A 31 -0.73 15.15 0.57
CA ASP A 31 0.29 14.36 1.27
C ASP A 31 1.24 13.68 0.29
N SER A 32 2.54 13.88 0.50
CA SER A 32 3.59 13.40 -0.43
C SER A 32 3.69 11.88 -0.49
N PHE A 33 3.35 11.17 0.59
CA PHE A 33 3.37 9.71 0.64
C PHE A 33 2.13 9.11 0.02
N PHE A 34 0.97 9.77 0.17
CA PHE A 34 -0.31 9.21 -0.21
C PHE A 34 -0.91 9.79 -1.48
N SER A 35 -0.42 10.91 -1.97
CA SER A 35 -0.91 11.48 -3.25
C SER A 35 -0.87 10.43 -4.37
N LYS A 36 -1.99 10.24 -5.07
CA LYS A 36 -2.17 9.25 -6.15
C LYS A 36 -1.87 7.81 -5.71
N SER A 37 -2.05 7.46 -4.45
CA SER A 37 -1.84 6.10 -3.97
C SER A 37 -3.12 5.26 -4.01
N VAL A 38 -2.91 3.95 -4.12
CA VAL A 38 -3.91 2.90 -3.93
C VAL A 38 -3.41 2.01 -2.81
N VAL A 39 -4.15 1.95 -1.70
CA VAL A 39 -3.76 1.22 -0.50
C VAL A 39 -4.73 0.07 -0.27
N VAL A 40 -4.24 -1.16 -0.24
CA VAL A 40 -5.04 -2.31 0.18
C VAL A 40 -4.98 -2.44 1.69
N ILE A 41 -6.13 -2.66 2.33
CA ILE A 41 -6.18 -2.90 3.77
C ILE A 41 -5.78 -4.36 4.03
N THR A 42 -4.73 -4.53 4.83
CA THR A 42 -4.16 -5.84 5.17
C THR A 42 -4.60 -6.33 6.53
N LYS A 43 -4.85 -5.40 7.46
CA LYS A 43 -5.25 -5.74 8.82
C LYS A 43 -6.13 -4.66 9.43
N GLU A 44 -7.11 -5.09 10.18
CA GLU A 44 -8.00 -4.23 10.96
C GLU A 44 -8.12 -4.77 12.38
N THR A 45 -7.98 -3.88 13.35
CA THR A 45 -8.19 -4.16 14.78
C THR A 45 -9.25 -3.21 15.36
N SER A 46 -9.52 -3.30 16.65
CA SER A 46 -10.39 -2.31 17.34
C SER A 46 -9.81 -0.90 17.35
N GLU A 47 -8.49 -0.76 17.24
CA GLU A 47 -7.78 0.51 17.43
C GLU A 47 -7.12 1.03 16.16
N THR A 48 -6.62 0.12 15.31
CA THR A 48 -5.80 0.46 14.14
C THR A 48 -6.28 -0.21 12.87
N VAL A 49 -5.97 0.43 11.75
CA VAL A 49 -6.10 -0.11 10.40
C VAL A 49 -4.73 -0.06 9.74
N GLU A 50 -4.26 -1.18 9.21
CA GLU A 50 -2.99 -1.28 8.50
C GLU A 50 -3.26 -1.55 7.02
N GLY A 51 -2.42 -0.98 6.15
CA GLY A 51 -2.53 -1.17 4.71
C GLY A 51 -1.20 -1.03 3.99
N ILE A 52 -1.18 -1.48 2.74
CA ILE A 52 0.00 -1.47 1.87
C ILE A 52 -0.31 -0.70 0.59
N ILE A 53 0.53 0.29 0.27
CA ILE A 53 0.46 1.03 -0.99
C ILE A 53 0.89 0.10 -2.13
N LEU A 54 0.01 -0.12 -3.10
CA LEU A 54 0.23 -1.07 -4.20
C LEU A 54 1.00 -0.48 -5.38
N ASN A 55 0.93 0.83 -5.58
CA ASN A 55 1.28 1.48 -6.84
C ASN A 55 2.44 2.48 -6.76
N LYS A 56 3.31 2.38 -5.75
CA LYS A 56 4.51 3.24 -5.64
C LYS A 56 5.80 2.42 -5.77
N PRO A 57 6.37 2.29 -6.98
CA PRO A 57 7.69 1.68 -7.15
C PRO A 57 8.75 2.44 -6.34
N VAL A 58 9.65 1.72 -5.67
CA VAL A 58 10.70 2.34 -4.85
C VAL A 58 11.64 3.23 -5.67
N SER A 59 11.80 2.97 -6.96
CA SER A 59 12.58 3.83 -7.87
C SER A 59 12.07 5.28 -7.94
N GLN A 60 10.82 5.52 -7.56
CA GLN A 60 10.19 6.85 -7.52
C GLN A 60 10.25 7.49 -6.13
N VAL A 61 10.67 6.75 -5.10
CA VAL A 61 10.81 7.24 -3.73
C VAL A 61 12.28 7.59 -3.48
N LYS A 62 12.54 8.73 -2.85
CA LYS A 62 13.89 9.09 -2.45
C LYS A 62 14.38 8.12 -1.38
N LEU A 63 15.33 7.26 -1.72
CA LEU A 63 15.92 6.27 -0.83
C LEU A 63 16.58 6.86 0.43
N SER A 64 16.93 8.14 0.39
CA SER A 64 17.46 8.88 1.54
C SER A 64 16.46 9.05 2.69
N SER A 65 15.17 8.79 2.45
CA SER A 65 14.16 8.79 3.51
C SER A 65 13.93 7.40 4.14
N LEU A 66 14.57 6.36 3.61
CA LEU A 66 14.57 5.04 4.21
C LEU A 66 15.73 4.97 5.22
N SER A 67 15.46 5.26 6.47
CA SER A 67 16.44 5.03 7.56
C SER A 67 16.44 3.54 7.87
N PHE A 68 17.52 2.86 7.51
CA PHE A 68 17.82 1.52 7.99
C PHE A 68 18.41 1.64 9.38
N GLU A 69 18.08 0.71 10.27
CA GLU A 69 18.62 0.71 11.64
C GLU A 69 20.16 0.65 11.61
N GLU A 70 20.81 1.29 12.59
CA GLU A 70 22.27 1.47 12.71
C GLU A 70 23.10 0.17 12.69
N ASN A 71 22.46 -1.00 12.70
CA ASN A 71 23.11 -2.32 12.74
C ASN A 71 23.29 -2.99 11.36
N GLU A 72 22.91 -2.35 10.27
CA GLU A 72 23.09 -2.94 8.94
C GLU A 72 24.54 -2.75 8.45
N THR A 73 25.14 -3.84 8.02
CA THR A 73 26.51 -3.78 7.45
C THR A 73 26.48 -2.96 6.15
N ALA A 74 27.57 -2.21 5.87
CA ALA A 74 27.74 -1.46 4.61
C ALA A 74 27.52 -2.33 3.36
N GLN A 75 27.65 -3.64 3.50
CA GLN A 75 27.42 -4.61 2.45
C GLN A 75 25.92 -4.84 2.17
N GLN A 76 25.09 -4.84 3.22
CA GLN A 76 23.62 -4.96 3.09
C GLN A 76 23.06 -3.72 2.41
N GLU A 77 23.51 -2.54 2.79
CA GLU A 77 23.12 -1.28 2.16
C GLU A 77 23.50 -1.23 0.67
N LYS A 78 24.70 -1.67 0.31
CA LYS A 78 25.16 -1.76 -1.08
C LYS A 78 24.32 -2.73 -1.91
N ILE A 79 23.99 -3.87 -1.34
CA ILE A 79 23.13 -4.87 -1.98
C ILE A 79 21.73 -4.28 -2.18
N LEU A 80 21.17 -3.67 -1.15
CA LEU A 80 19.83 -3.05 -1.21
C LEU A 80 19.77 -1.94 -2.27
N LYS A 81 20.74 -1.05 -2.32
CA LYS A 81 20.84 -0.01 -3.37
C LYS A 81 20.89 -0.61 -4.78
N LYS A 82 21.64 -1.69 -4.95
CA LYS A 82 21.71 -2.42 -6.23
C LYS A 82 20.36 -3.06 -6.58
N LEU A 83 19.67 -3.63 -5.61
CA LEU A 83 18.38 -4.29 -5.77
C LEU A 83 17.30 -3.31 -6.21
N ILE A 84 17.27 -2.15 -5.57
CA ILE A 84 16.34 -1.06 -5.85
C ILE A 84 16.52 -0.54 -7.28
N SER A 85 17.77 -0.44 -7.74
CA SER A 85 18.07 0.02 -9.10
C SER A 85 17.73 -0.99 -10.21
N GLN A 86 17.63 -2.26 -9.88
CA GLN A 86 17.51 -3.35 -10.87
C GLN A 86 16.16 -4.05 -10.90
N SER A 87 15.35 -3.92 -9.85
CA SER A 87 14.09 -4.66 -9.82
C SER A 87 12.87 -3.74 -9.82
N GLY A 88 12.10 -3.76 -10.90
CA GLY A 88 10.75 -3.19 -10.93
C GLY A 88 9.75 -3.88 -9.98
N ARG A 89 10.24 -4.72 -9.05
CA ARG A 89 9.45 -5.52 -8.11
C ARG A 89 9.45 -4.98 -6.68
N LEU A 90 10.19 -3.91 -6.43
CA LEU A 90 10.24 -3.24 -5.13
C LEU A 90 9.30 -2.05 -5.10
N PHE A 91 8.42 -2.06 -4.14
CA PHE A 91 7.40 -1.04 -3.93
C PHE A 91 7.51 -0.45 -2.52
N PHE A 92 7.13 0.79 -2.41
CA PHE A 92 6.95 1.47 -1.14
C PHE A 92 5.55 1.16 -0.63
N GLY A 93 5.46 0.42 0.48
CA GLY A 93 4.19 -0.01 1.07
C GLY A 93 3.57 1.01 2.03
N GLY A 94 4.39 1.94 2.55
CA GLY A 94 3.94 3.00 3.46
C GLY A 94 5.06 3.56 4.32
N PRO A 95 4.79 4.64 5.07
CA PRO A 95 5.81 5.39 5.80
C PRO A 95 6.24 4.77 7.14
N VAL A 96 5.66 3.64 7.54
CA VAL A 96 5.91 3.02 8.86
C VAL A 96 6.60 1.68 8.68
N ASP A 97 7.52 1.34 9.60
CA ASP A 97 8.17 0.03 9.74
C ASP A 97 8.94 -0.42 8.50
N PHE A 98 10.01 0.28 8.16
CA PHE A 98 10.90 -0.07 7.04
C PHE A 98 11.80 -1.29 7.30
N SER A 99 11.82 -1.83 8.51
CA SER A 99 12.55 -3.04 8.85
C SER A 99 11.84 -4.31 8.36
N THR A 100 10.56 -4.19 8.00
CA THR A 100 9.76 -5.27 7.42
C THR A 100 9.44 -5.01 5.95
N ALA A 101 9.30 -6.10 5.22
CA ALA A 101 8.75 -6.09 3.87
C ALA A 101 7.57 -7.05 3.80
N SER A 102 6.52 -6.64 3.13
CA SER A 102 5.40 -7.50 2.81
C SER A 102 5.59 -8.10 1.43
N PHE A 103 5.38 -9.40 1.35
CA PHE A 103 5.58 -10.18 0.14
C PHE A 103 4.23 -10.57 -0.46
N LEU A 104 4.12 -10.42 -1.77
CA LEU A 104 2.96 -10.81 -2.54
C LEU A 104 3.36 -11.60 -3.78
N ASP A 105 2.78 -12.78 -3.97
CA ASP A 105 2.85 -13.52 -5.23
C ASP A 105 1.63 -13.18 -6.10
N VAL A 106 1.87 -12.42 -7.16
CA VAL A 106 0.83 -11.92 -8.08
C VAL A 106 0.28 -13.04 -8.98
N GLY A 107 0.98 -14.18 -9.08
CA GLY A 107 0.55 -15.33 -9.90
C GLY A 107 -0.45 -16.26 -9.20
N SER A 108 -0.61 -16.13 -7.90
CA SER A 108 -1.53 -16.95 -7.12
C SER A 108 -2.92 -16.32 -7.14
N SER A 109 -3.77 -16.72 -8.09
CA SER A 109 -5.18 -16.34 -8.11
C SER A 109 -5.91 -16.98 -6.93
N LYS A 110 -5.81 -16.37 -5.76
CA LYS A 110 -6.65 -16.68 -4.62
C LYS A 110 -7.68 -15.56 -4.52
N ASP A 111 -8.91 -15.92 -4.24
CA ASP A 111 -10.00 -14.99 -3.97
C ASP A 111 -9.70 -14.04 -2.80
N ARG A 112 -8.56 -14.23 -2.14
CA ARG A 112 -8.10 -13.49 -0.98
C ARG A 112 -6.60 -13.26 -1.09
N LEU A 113 -6.18 -12.00 -1.13
CA LEU A 113 -4.77 -11.66 -1.01
C LEU A 113 -4.29 -11.88 0.42
N SER A 114 -3.16 -12.55 0.54
CA SER A 114 -2.39 -12.58 1.77
C SER A 114 -1.03 -11.94 1.52
N PHE A 115 -0.64 -11.07 2.42
CA PHE A 115 0.70 -10.52 2.45
C PHE A 115 1.47 -11.22 3.58
N ASP A 116 2.52 -11.93 3.22
CA ASP A 116 3.43 -12.50 4.19
C ASP A 116 4.45 -11.44 4.58
N GLU A 117 4.54 -11.13 5.88
CA GLU A 117 5.56 -10.22 6.41
C GLU A 117 6.88 -10.95 6.62
N ILE A 118 7.96 -10.32 6.16
CA ILE A 118 9.34 -10.76 6.41
C ILE A 118 10.11 -9.65 7.11
N VAL A 119 10.86 -10.00 8.15
CA VAL A 119 11.83 -9.10 8.77
C VAL A 119 13.11 -9.15 7.95
N ILE A 120 13.47 -8.05 7.29
CA ILE A 120 14.53 -8.03 6.26
C ILE A 120 15.87 -8.53 6.82
N ALA A 121 16.28 -8.09 8.02
CA ALA A 121 17.53 -8.49 8.62
C ALA A 121 17.56 -9.99 8.96
N ARG A 122 16.47 -10.56 9.48
CA ARG A 122 16.36 -11.97 9.85
C ARG A 122 16.24 -12.89 8.63
N ASP A 123 15.45 -12.45 7.67
CA ASP A 123 15.06 -13.25 6.51
C ASP A 123 15.80 -12.83 5.22
N PHE A 124 17.00 -12.22 5.37
CA PHE A 124 17.74 -11.60 4.28
C PHE A 124 18.02 -12.53 3.09
N SER A 125 18.30 -13.81 3.35
CA SER A 125 18.50 -14.80 2.28
C SER A 125 17.21 -15.06 1.47
N PHE A 126 16.06 -15.09 2.14
CA PHE A 126 14.76 -15.21 1.48
C PHE A 126 14.45 -13.96 0.66
N PHE A 127 14.69 -12.78 1.23
CA PHE A 127 14.57 -11.49 0.57
C PHE A 127 15.40 -11.42 -0.72
N GLN A 128 16.67 -11.85 -0.67
CA GLN A 128 17.53 -11.94 -1.85
C GLN A 128 16.97 -12.93 -2.88
N LYS A 129 16.50 -14.10 -2.46
CA LYS A 129 15.92 -15.10 -3.34
C LYS A 129 14.69 -14.60 -4.08
N VAL A 130 13.82 -13.83 -3.41
CA VAL A 130 12.66 -13.20 -4.03
C VAL A 130 13.09 -12.17 -5.07
N LEU A 131 14.08 -11.35 -4.76
CA LEU A 131 14.53 -10.27 -5.65
C LEU A 131 15.28 -10.75 -6.88
N PHE A 132 16.10 -11.79 -6.72
CA PHE A 132 16.93 -12.34 -7.81
C PHE A 132 16.35 -13.60 -8.43
N GLY A 133 15.29 -14.15 -7.84
CA GLY A 133 14.63 -15.35 -8.33
C GLY A 133 13.98 -15.15 -9.70
N GLU A 134 13.76 -16.26 -10.40
CA GLU A 134 13.17 -16.28 -11.73
C GLU A 134 11.68 -15.91 -11.74
N ASN A 135 11.01 -16.02 -10.60
CA ASN A 135 9.58 -15.69 -10.48
C ASN A 135 9.36 -14.17 -10.55
N LYS A 136 9.08 -13.67 -11.75
CA LYS A 136 8.85 -12.24 -12.02
C LYS A 136 7.50 -11.71 -11.48
N ASN A 137 6.63 -12.58 -11.03
CA ASN A 137 5.30 -12.21 -10.55
C ASN A 137 5.29 -11.83 -9.06
N GLN A 138 6.43 -11.96 -8.38
CA GLN A 138 6.55 -11.62 -6.97
C GLN A 138 6.82 -10.13 -6.79
N ARG A 139 6.10 -9.49 -5.87
CA ARG A 139 6.31 -8.09 -5.47
C ARG A 139 6.64 -8.00 -3.99
N LEU A 140 7.54 -7.09 -3.66
CA LEU A 140 7.93 -6.76 -2.30
C LEU A 140 7.54 -5.32 -2.00
N TYR A 141 6.94 -5.12 -0.84
CA TYR A 141 6.48 -3.82 -0.38
C TYR A 141 7.19 -3.46 0.92
N PHE A 142 7.99 -2.40 0.91
CA PHE A 142 8.68 -1.91 2.09
C PHE A 142 7.79 -1.02 2.92
N GLY A 143 7.79 -1.27 4.21
CA GLY A 143 6.98 -0.53 5.15
C GLY A 143 5.49 -0.76 4.95
N LYS A 144 4.72 -0.10 5.77
CA LYS A 144 3.25 -0.14 5.75
C LYS A 144 2.67 1.21 6.11
N SER A 145 1.40 1.36 5.86
CA SER A 145 0.60 2.50 6.29
C SER A 145 -0.22 2.08 7.50
N VAL A 146 -0.30 2.94 8.50
CA VAL A 146 -1.04 2.66 9.74
C VAL A 146 -1.85 3.88 10.10
N TRP A 147 -3.12 3.67 10.36
CA TRP A 147 -4.05 4.70 10.86
C TRP A 147 -4.62 4.27 12.20
N GLY A 148 -4.88 5.23 13.09
CA GLY A 148 -5.89 5.04 14.12
C GLY A 148 -7.26 4.86 13.46
N ARG A 149 -8.10 3.99 14.00
CA ARG A 149 -9.40 3.69 13.38
C ARG A 149 -10.29 4.93 13.24
N GLY A 150 -10.32 5.80 14.25
CA GLY A 150 -11.04 7.08 14.18
C GLY A 150 -10.42 8.03 13.16
N GLN A 151 -9.11 8.07 13.05
CA GLN A 151 -8.39 8.88 12.08
C GLN A 151 -8.79 8.50 10.64
N LEU A 152 -8.74 7.21 10.30
CA LEU A 152 -9.12 6.76 8.95
C LEU A 152 -10.58 7.08 8.64
N PHE A 153 -11.47 6.93 9.62
CA PHE A 153 -12.87 7.30 9.46
C PHE A 153 -13.04 8.79 9.12
N GLU A 154 -12.31 9.66 9.81
CA GLU A 154 -12.34 11.11 9.57
C GLU A 154 -11.74 11.47 8.20
N GLU A 155 -10.63 10.85 7.80
CA GLU A 155 -10.01 11.06 6.49
C GLU A 155 -10.92 10.63 5.33
N ILE A 156 -11.67 9.53 5.48
CA ILE A 156 -12.68 9.11 4.50
C ILE A 156 -13.86 10.10 4.49
N ALA A 157 -14.34 10.52 5.66
CA ALA A 157 -15.46 11.44 5.77
C ALA A 157 -15.14 12.84 5.21
N SER A 158 -13.88 13.29 5.33
CA SER A 158 -13.40 14.55 4.74
C SER A 158 -13.09 14.47 3.25
N GLY A 159 -13.15 13.28 2.67
CA GLY A 159 -12.94 13.10 1.24
C GLY A 159 -11.46 13.05 0.83
N ASP A 160 -10.57 12.66 1.73
CA ASP A 160 -9.17 12.40 1.41
C ASP A 160 -9.01 11.03 0.74
N TRP A 161 -9.82 10.07 1.18
CA TRP A 161 -9.86 8.72 0.66
C TRP A 161 -11.23 8.32 0.13
N LEU A 162 -11.20 7.60 -0.97
CA LEU A 162 -12.33 6.82 -1.42
C LEU A 162 -12.16 5.38 -0.97
N LEU A 163 -13.16 4.82 -0.30
CA LEU A 163 -13.21 3.42 0.10
C LEU A 163 -13.95 2.59 -0.94
N LYS A 164 -13.32 1.55 -1.48
CA LYS A 164 -13.91 0.62 -2.46
C LYS A 164 -13.72 -0.83 -2.03
N ASP A 165 -14.55 -1.71 -2.55
CA ASP A 165 -14.28 -3.15 -2.50
C ASP A 165 -13.00 -3.45 -3.26
N PHE A 166 -12.17 -4.33 -2.70
CA PHE A 166 -10.94 -4.72 -3.34
C PHE A 166 -11.22 -5.79 -4.41
N ASP A 167 -10.85 -5.49 -5.65
CA ASP A 167 -10.78 -6.47 -6.71
C ASP A 167 -9.34 -7.01 -6.81
N PRO A 168 -9.11 -8.32 -6.56
CA PRO A 168 -7.79 -8.92 -6.66
C PRO A 168 -7.09 -8.72 -8.01
N GLN A 169 -7.85 -8.53 -9.09
CA GLN A 169 -7.28 -8.26 -10.41
C GLN A 169 -6.57 -6.91 -10.49
N THR A 170 -6.93 -5.95 -9.61
CA THR A 170 -6.26 -4.65 -9.52
C THR A 170 -4.75 -4.80 -9.31
N ILE A 171 -4.32 -5.85 -8.62
CA ILE A 171 -2.91 -6.10 -8.36
C ILE A 171 -2.10 -6.42 -9.61
N ASN A 172 -2.73 -6.98 -10.64
CA ASN A 172 -2.08 -7.30 -11.91
C ASN A 172 -1.84 -6.07 -12.78
N MET A 173 -2.46 -4.93 -12.43
CA MET A 173 -2.31 -3.69 -13.17
C MET A 173 -0.89 -3.11 -13.03
N GLU A 174 -0.46 -2.38 -14.03
CA GLU A 174 0.72 -1.55 -13.90
C GLU A 174 0.51 -0.48 -12.82
N ALA A 175 1.49 -0.35 -11.93
CA ALA A 175 1.45 0.62 -10.84
C ALA A 175 1.15 2.05 -11.32
N LYS A 176 1.70 2.42 -12.49
CA LYS A 176 1.59 3.75 -13.07
C LYS A 176 0.15 4.15 -13.40
N ILE A 177 -0.67 3.21 -13.88
CA ILE A 177 -2.04 3.48 -14.34
C ILE A 177 -3.10 3.11 -13.30
N MET A 178 -2.73 2.36 -12.27
CA MET A 178 -3.66 1.79 -11.28
C MET A 178 -4.55 2.87 -10.64
N TRP A 179 -3.97 3.95 -10.18
CA TRP A 179 -4.71 5.04 -9.54
C TRP A 179 -5.65 5.74 -10.51
N GLU A 180 -5.17 6.10 -11.70
CA GLU A 180 -5.96 6.78 -12.73
C GLU A 180 -7.14 5.92 -13.17
N PHE A 181 -6.93 4.62 -13.35
CA PHE A 181 -7.99 3.68 -13.69
C PHE A 181 -9.08 3.63 -12.61
N LEU A 182 -8.69 3.54 -11.34
CA LEU A 182 -9.64 3.47 -10.23
C LEU A 182 -10.42 4.79 -10.07
N ILE A 183 -9.78 5.93 -10.23
CA ILE A 183 -10.44 7.24 -10.15
C ILE A 183 -11.39 7.45 -11.34
N SER A 184 -10.97 7.14 -12.57
CA SER A 184 -11.81 7.30 -13.76
C SER A 184 -13.03 6.38 -13.75
N SER A 185 -12.91 5.18 -13.17
CA SER A 185 -14.02 4.24 -13.01
C SER A 185 -15.18 4.78 -12.16
N LEU A 186 -14.97 5.91 -11.48
CA LEU A 186 -15.96 6.59 -10.65
C LEU A 186 -16.67 7.75 -11.37
N GLY A 187 -16.34 7.99 -12.64
CA GLY A 187 -16.80 9.18 -13.36
C GLY A 187 -16.14 10.48 -12.89
N LEU A 188 -15.10 10.36 -12.05
CA LEU A 188 -14.25 11.49 -11.66
C LEU A 188 -13.18 11.64 -12.74
N GLU A 189 -13.44 12.49 -13.73
CA GLU A 189 -12.41 12.88 -14.68
C GLU A 189 -11.31 13.61 -13.91
N THR A 190 -10.07 13.15 -14.07
CA THR A 190 -8.91 13.88 -13.59
C THR A 190 -8.72 15.09 -14.48
N TYR A 191 -9.34 16.23 -14.13
CA TYR A 191 -8.98 17.48 -14.75
C TYR A 191 -7.53 17.77 -14.41
N THR A 192 -6.64 17.52 -15.36
CA THR A 192 -5.33 18.12 -15.36
C THR A 192 -5.54 19.62 -15.44
N PHE A 193 -5.39 20.32 -14.31
CA PHE A 193 -5.23 21.75 -14.30
C PHE A 193 -3.92 22.07 -15.04
N ILE A 194 -4.01 22.15 -16.35
CA ILE A 194 -3.02 22.89 -17.13
C ILE A 194 -3.34 24.34 -16.82
N GLY A 195 -2.59 24.92 -15.88
CA GLY A 195 -2.64 26.35 -15.62
C GLY A 195 -2.15 27.05 -16.88
N GLU A 196 -3.08 27.46 -17.72
CA GLU A 196 -2.79 28.51 -18.72
C GLU A 196 -2.47 29.78 -17.94
N GLY A 197 -1.16 30.03 -17.77
CA GLY A 197 -0.67 31.32 -17.36
C GLY A 197 -1.08 32.35 -18.39
N GLY A 198 -2.19 33.04 -18.14
CA GLY A 198 -2.58 34.21 -18.90
C GLY A 198 -1.48 35.24 -18.82
N ARG A 199 -0.87 35.51 -19.96
CA ARG A 199 -0.09 36.73 -20.20
C ARG A 199 -1.08 37.86 -20.41
N SER A 200 -0.98 38.88 -19.60
CA SER A 200 -1.35 40.24 -19.94
C SER A 200 -0.35 41.18 -19.33
#